data_e7f105ff88b473c2b46e60616fc52437
#
_entry.id   e7f105ff88b473c2b46e60616fc52437
#
_cell.length_a   1.000
_cell.length_b   1.000
_cell.length_c   1.000
_cell.angle_alpha   90.00
_cell.angle_beta   90.00
_cell.angle_gamma   90.00
#
_symmetry.space_group_name_H-M   'P 1'
#
loop_
_entity.id
_entity.type
_entity.pdbx_description
1 polymer ?
#
loop_
_entity_poly.entity_id
_entity_poly.type
_entity_poly.pdbx_seq_one_letter_code
_entity_poly.pdbx_strand_id
1 'polypeptide(L)'
;KFPSVGDEINISRWEYFAHSMAKECGIDAAECKVVSSKDSRDVLLSKRFDRTENGKRIHMASSLTLLGLNDGDGESTGKGYLDIVDFIVANGSVDMEKELEELYRRVAFNICIGNTDDHFRNHAFLLKKDGWHLSPAYDMNPTNKYYHSLLIDGYTNESSLDVLYEAHESYMLDETTARGIIKDVTRNMRYWESMALRCGLSRSDLKNFQERIEDGMEWKCGSTLHR
;
A
#
# COMPACT_ATOMS: atom_id res chain seq x y z
N LYS A 1 -15.48 6.77 5.95
CA LYS A 1 -15.34 7.42 4.63
C LYS A 1 -16.70 7.37 3.93
N PHE A 2 -17.22 8.48 3.50
CA PHE A 2 -18.48 8.55 2.75
C PHE A 2 -18.15 8.72 1.26
N PRO A 3 -18.95 8.12 0.36
CA PRO A 3 -18.79 8.34 -1.07
C PRO A 3 -19.08 9.80 -1.44
N SER A 4 -18.36 10.32 -2.43
CA SER A 4 -18.63 11.62 -3.01
C SER A 4 -19.86 11.57 -3.92
N VAL A 5 -20.51 12.72 -4.12
CA VAL A 5 -21.68 12.82 -5.03
C VAL A 5 -21.28 12.53 -6.49
N GLY A 6 -20.03 12.79 -6.84
CA GLY A 6 -19.49 12.59 -8.20
C GLY A 6 -18.84 11.22 -8.45
N ASP A 7 -18.82 10.32 -7.46
CA ASP A 7 -18.21 9.00 -7.65
C ASP A 7 -19.04 8.17 -8.63
N GLU A 8 -18.42 7.80 -9.75
CA GLU A 8 -19.01 6.94 -10.78
C GLU A 8 -18.92 5.45 -10.43
N ILE A 9 -17.98 5.10 -9.51
CA ILE A 9 -17.72 3.74 -9.03
C ILE A 9 -17.90 3.65 -7.52
N ASN A 10 -18.07 2.44 -7.00
CA ASN A 10 -18.18 2.20 -5.57
C ASN A 10 -16.81 2.22 -4.89
N ILE A 11 -16.24 3.41 -4.67
CA ILE A 11 -14.91 3.59 -4.07
C ILE A 11 -14.83 2.91 -2.69
N SER A 12 -15.88 2.96 -1.88
CA SER A 12 -15.90 2.31 -0.56
C SER A 12 -15.68 0.79 -0.63
N ARG A 13 -16.23 0.12 -1.64
CA ARG A 13 -16.01 -1.32 -1.85
C ARG A 13 -14.64 -1.60 -2.45
N TRP A 14 -14.16 -0.76 -3.34
CA TRP A 14 -12.80 -0.89 -3.88
C TRP A 14 -11.74 -0.72 -2.79
N GLU A 15 -11.89 0.26 -1.91
CA GLU A 15 -10.98 0.43 -0.77
C GLU A 15 -11.10 -0.75 0.22
N TYR A 16 -12.31 -1.24 0.49
CA TYR A 16 -12.51 -2.44 1.32
C TYR A 16 -11.85 -3.69 0.69
N PHE A 17 -11.98 -3.85 -0.61
CA PHE A 17 -11.29 -4.91 -1.36
C PHE A 17 -9.76 -4.77 -1.23
N ALA A 18 -9.22 -3.57 -1.44
CA ALA A 18 -7.79 -3.32 -1.33
C ALA A 18 -7.25 -3.68 0.06
N HIS A 19 -7.94 -3.27 1.14
CA HIS A 19 -7.59 -3.68 2.50
C HIS A 19 -7.66 -5.19 2.73
N SER A 20 -8.67 -5.85 2.18
CA SER A 20 -8.82 -7.31 2.30
C SER A 20 -7.72 -8.04 1.54
N MET A 21 -7.39 -7.56 0.34
CA MET A 21 -6.34 -8.14 -0.50
C MET A 21 -4.94 -7.90 0.07
N ALA A 22 -4.68 -6.72 0.66
CA ALA A 22 -3.44 -6.41 1.35
C ALA A 22 -3.16 -7.41 2.49
N LYS A 23 -4.18 -7.76 3.29
CA LYS A 23 -4.06 -8.78 4.35
C LYS A 23 -3.71 -10.16 3.80
N GLU A 24 -4.31 -10.58 2.70
CA GLU A 24 -3.96 -11.84 2.03
C GLU A 24 -2.52 -11.81 1.50
N CYS A 25 -2.01 -10.64 1.12
CA CYS A 25 -0.61 -10.44 0.74
C CYS A 25 0.35 -10.33 1.94
N GLY A 26 -0.13 -10.51 3.17
CA GLY A 26 0.67 -10.48 4.39
C GLY A 26 1.00 -9.08 4.90
N ILE A 27 0.28 -8.04 4.46
CA ILE A 27 0.42 -6.66 4.93
C ILE A 27 -0.43 -6.46 6.18
N ASP A 28 0.15 -5.82 7.20
CA ASP A 28 -0.62 -5.30 8.32
C ASP A 28 -1.47 -4.12 7.86
N ALA A 29 -2.76 -4.37 7.62
CA ALA A 29 -3.71 -3.37 7.13
C ALA A 29 -4.82 -3.09 8.14
N ALA A 30 -5.23 -1.84 8.22
CA ALA A 30 -6.27 -1.39 9.13
C ALA A 30 -7.57 -2.22 8.98
N GLU A 31 -8.22 -2.51 10.10
CA GLU A 31 -9.52 -3.20 10.10
C GLU A 31 -10.59 -2.30 9.48
N CYS A 32 -11.23 -2.78 8.43
CA CYS A 32 -12.27 -2.06 7.73
C CYS A 32 -13.53 -2.89 7.61
N LYS A 33 -14.67 -2.22 7.49
CA LYS A 33 -15.95 -2.84 7.10
C LYS A 33 -16.78 -1.87 6.27
N VAL A 34 -17.57 -2.43 5.37
CA VAL A 34 -18.55 -1.68 4.59
C VAL A 34 -19.91 -1.73 5.27
N VAL A 35 -20.58 -0.60 5.34
CA VAL A 35 -21.98 -0.46 5.81
C VAL A 35 -22.79 0.12 4.67
N SER A 36 -23.77 -0.64 4.18
CA SER A 36 -24.67 -0.16 3.15
C SER A 36 -25.70 0.83 3.73
N SER A 37 -25.79 2.00 3.12
CA SER A 37 -26.81 3.00 3.45
C SER A 37 -28.14 2.66 2.78
N LYS A 38 -29.27 3.16 3.35
CA LYS A 38 -30.60 3.04 2.75
C LYS A 38 -30.69 3.68 1.36
N ASP A 39 -29.81 4.65 1.07
CA ASP A 39 -29.76 5.37 -0.20
C ASP A 39 -28.84 4.69 -1.23
N SER A 40 -28.56 3.39 -1.08
CA SER A 40 -27.75 2.57 -1.98
C SER A 40 -26.26 2.96 -2.08
N ARG A 41 -25.76 3.82 -1.20
CA ARG A 41 -24.33 4.17 -1.15
C ARG A 41 -23.66 3.48 0.02
N ASP A 42 -22.57 2.81 -0.28
CA ASP A 42 -21.77 2.12 0.73
C ASP A 42 -20.83 3.11 1.45
N VAL A 43 -20.71 2.95 2.76
CA VAL A 43 -19.80 3.72 3.62
C VAL A 43 -18.72 2.80 4.15
N LEU A 44 -17.47 3.17 3.97
CA LEU A 44 -16.34 2.47 4.58
C LEU A 44 -16.11 2.97 5.99
N LEU A 45 -16.11 2.07 6.94
CA LEU A 45 -15.67 2.31 8.31
C LEU A 45 -14.30 1.68 8.52
N SER A 46 -13.31 2.49 8.87
CA SER A 46 -11.98 2.04 9.27
C SER A 46 -11.81 2.20 10.77
N LYS A 47 -11.32 1.14 11.42
CA LYS A 47 -11.02 1.18 12.86
C LYS A 47 -9.74 1.96 13.08
N ARG A 48 -9.78 2.90 14.01
CA ARG A 48 -8.60 3.66 14.38
C ARG A 48 -7.58 2.78 15.10
N PHE A 49 -6.39 2.68 14.53
CA PHE A 49 -5.26 1.94 15.10
C PHE A 49 -4.41 2.79 16.07
N ASP A 50 -4.60 4.11 16.08
CA ASP A 50 -3.97 5.04 17.02
C ASP A 50 -4.73 5.15 18.35
N ARG A 51 -5.52 4.14 18.69
CA ARG A 51 -6.26 4.01 19.95
C ARG A 51 -6.06 2.63 20.54
N THR A 52 -5.81 2.58 21.85
CA THR A 52 -5.86 1.34 22.59
C THR A 52 -7.31 0.88 22.76
N GLU A 53 -7.52 -0.37 23.17
CA GLU A 53 -8.85 -0.91 23.49
C GLU A 53 -9.59 -0.07 24.55
N ASN A 54 -8.85 0.55 25.48
CA ASN A 54 -9.39 1.44 26.50
C ASN A 54 -9.53 2.90 26.03
N GLY A 55 -9.41 3.18 24.72
CA GLY A 55 -9.59 4.50 24.11
C GLY A 55 -8.43 5.48 24.33
N LYS A 56 -7.31 5.08 24.94
CA LYS A 56 -6.13 5.93 25.08
C LYS A 56 -5.50 6.17 23.71
N ARG A 57 -4.96 7.37 23.52
CA ARG A 57 -4.25 7.74 22.29
C ARG A 57 -2.85 7.11 22.26
N ILE A 58 -2.49 6.56 21.11
CA ILE A 58 -1.12 6.21 20.75
C ILE A 58 -0.60 7.37 19.91
N HIS A 59 0.61 7.84 20.19
CA HIS A 59 1.20 8.92 19.39
C HIS A 59 1.43 8.42 17.96
N MET A 60 0.86 9.14 16.99
CA MET A 60 0.91 8.83 15.57
C MET A 60 1.31 10.08 14.80
N ALA A 61 2.21 9.92 13.85
CA ALA A 61 2.54 10.97 12.88
C ALA A 61 2.72 10.34 11.48
N SER A 62 2.34 11.07 10.44
CA SER A 62 2.61 10.66 9.07
C SER A 62 4.08 10.86 8.71
N SER A 63 4.58 10.10 7.72
CA SER A 63 5.92 10.32 7.19
C SER A 63 6.08 11.74 6.63
N LEU A 64 5.03 12.35 6.06
CA LEU A 64 5.05 13.76 5.70
C LEU A 64 5.50 14.66 6.86
N THR A 65 4.91 14.45 8.06
CA THR A 65 5.23 15.23 9.26
C THR A 65 6.61 14.91 9.81
N LEU A 66 6.97 13.62 9.88
CA LEU A 66 8.22 13.15 10.46
C LEU A 66 9.45 13.52 9.63
N LEU A 67 9.28 13.59 8.32
CA LEU A 67 10.32 14.02 7.37
C LEU A 67 10.37 15.55 7.18
N GLY A 68 9.44 16.29 7.78
CA GLY A 68 9.38 17.76 7.64
C GLY A 68 9.03 18.22 6.22
N LEU A 69 8.29 17.40 5.47
CA LEU A 69 7.90 17.67 4.10
C LEU A 69 6.61 18.50 4.03
N ASN A 70 6.38 19.12 2.87
CA ASN A 70 5.19 19.89 2.58
C ASN A 70 4.15 19.04 1.84
N ASP A 71 2.91 19.50 1.87
CA ASP A 71 1.85 18.88 1.07
C ASP A 71 2.15 19.02 -0.43
N GLY A 72 2.12 17.89 -1.14
CA GLY A 72 2.50 17.80 -2.55
C GLY A 72 3.96 17.41 -2.81
N ASP A 73 4.80 17.31 -1.78
CA ASP A 73 6.14 16.73 -1.96
C ASP A 73 6.01 15.23 -2.33
N GLY A 74 6.79 14.83 -3.32
CA GLY A 74 6.80 13.50 -3.90
C GLY A 74 7.73 13.45 -5.10
N GLU A 75 7.35 12.72 -6.16
CA GLU A 75 8.17 12.58 -7.39
C GLU A 75 8.66 13.91 -7.93
N SER A 76 7.78 14.91 -8.05
CA SER A 76 8.12 16.24 -8.61
C SER A 76 9.17 17.01 -7.80
N THR A 77 9.39 16.65 -6.55
CA THR A 77 10.41 17.21 -5.66
C THR A 77 11.56 16.26 -5.38
N GLY A 78 11.64 15.14 -6.12
CA GLY A 78 12.69 14.13 -5.96
C GLY A 78 12.54 13.31 -4.68
N LYS A 79 11.30 13.17 -4.15
CA LYS A 79 10.99 12.46 -2.92
C LYS A 79 10.27 11.14 -3.19
N GLY A 80 10.52 10.12 -2.36
CA GLY A 80 9.97 8.80 -2.58
C GLY A 80 10.02 7.87 -1.38
N TYR A 81 9.81 6.59 -1.64
CA TYR A 81 9.82 5.57 -0.59
C TYR A 81 11.16 5.44 0.12
N LEU A 82 12.27 5.78 -0.54
CA LEU A 82 13.60 5.72 0.09
C LEU A 82 13.76 6.76 1.21
N ASP A 83 13.07 7.91 1.16
CA ASP A 83 13.02 8.83 2.30
C ASP A 83 12.34 8.18 3.53
N ILE A 84 11.37 7.28 3.32
CA ILE A 84 10.73 6.49 4.40
C ILE A 84 11.70 5.41 4.90
N VAL A 85 12.46 4.76 4.02
CA VAL A 85 13.53 3.81 4.39
C VAL A 85 14.54 4.50 5.30
N ASP A 86 15.04 5.68 4.90
CA ASP A 86 16.00 6.45 5.69
C ASP A 86 15.44 6.79 7.09
N PHE A 87 14.15 7.14 7.18
CA PHE A 87 13.52 7.40 8.46
C PHE A 87 13.46 6.14 9.33
N ILE A 88 13.08 4.98 8.76
CA ILE A 88 13.04 3.70 9.49
C ILE A 88 14.42 3.35 10.01
N VAL A 89 15.46 3.49 9.20
CA VAL A 89 16.85 3.19 9.58
C VAL A 89 17.32 4.10 10.71
N ALA A 90 16.99 5.39 10.64
CA ALA A 90 17.45 6.39 11.61
C ALA A 90 16.66 6.39 12.94
N ASN A 91 15.37 6.03 12.92
CA ASN A 91 14.43 6.27 14.03
C ASN A 91 13.53 5.06 14.34
N GLY A 92 13.69 3.96 13.62
CA GLY A 92 12.84 2.78 13.74
C GLY A 92 13.03 2.04 15.05
N SER A 93 12.22 1.02 15.22
CA SER A 93 12.23 0.13 16.37
C SER A 93 13.37 -0.89 16.30
N VAL A 94 13.46 -1.72 17.33
CA VAL A 94 14.36 -2.89 17.35
C VAL A 94 14.04 -3.91 16.25
N ASP A 95 12.84 -3.86 15.68
CA ASP A 95 12.39 -4.71 14.57
C ASP A 95 12.58 -4.04 13.19
N MET A 96 13.57 -3.17 13.04
CA MET A 96 13.82 -2.38 11.82
C MET A 96 13.77 -3.23 10.53
N GLU A 97 14.39 -4.41 10.51
CA GLU A 97 14.38 -5.30 9.34
C GLU A 97 12.95 -5.67 8.92
N LYS A 98 12.09 -6.00 9.86
CA LYS A 98 10.67 -6.32 9.58
C LYS A 98 9.88 -5.11 9.07
N GLU A 99 10.19 -3.92 9.57
CA GLU A 99 9.58 -2.68 9.11
C GLU A 99 9.98 -2.38 7.65
N LEU A 100 11.22 -2.65 7.28
CA LEU A 100 11.72 -2.50 5.90
C LEU A 100 11.07 -3.53 4.96
N GLU A 101 10.99 -4.80 5.37
CA GLU A 101 10.27 -5.84 4.62
C GLU A 101 8.80 -5.49 4.43
N GLU A 102 8.14 -4.97 5.49
CA GLU A 102 6.75 -4.53 5.44
C GLU A 102 6.58 -3.36 4.46
N LEU A 103 7.45 -2.34 4.51
CA LEU A 103 7.41 -1.23 3.55
C LEU A 103 7.58 -1.73 2.12
N TYR A 104 8.57 -2.57 1.86
CA TYR A 104 8.83 -3.14 0.54
C TYR A 104 7.63 -3.94 0.02
N ARG A 105 6.99 -4.74 0.90
CA ARG A 105 5.76 -5.49 0.60
C ARG A 105 4.61 -4.57 0.22
N ARG A 106 4.45 -3.44 0.92
CA ARG A 106 3.44 -2.42 0.60
C ARG A 106 3.67 -1.80 -0.77
N VAL A 107 4.93 -1.47 -1.11
CA VAL A 107 5.26 -0.92 -2.43
C VAL A 107 4.95 -1.96 -3.52
N ALA A 108 5.36 -3.22 -3.35
CA ALA A 108 5.03 -4.30 -4.28
C ALA A 108 3.51 -4.47 -4.45
N PHE A 109 2.75 -4.41 -3.36
CA PHE A 109 1.29 -4.49 -3.40
C PHE A 109 0.67 -3.27 -4.11
N ASN A 110 1.13 -2.05 -3.81
CA ASN A 110 0.66 -0.83 -4.45
C ASN A 110 0.88 -0.86 -5.96
N ILE A 111 2.01 -1.39 -6.41
CA ILE A 111 2.29 -1.64 -7.83
C ILE A 111 1.26 -2.61 -8.41
N CYS A 112 1.06 -3.78 -7.77
CA CYS A 112 0.16 -4.81 -8.26
C CYS A 112 -1.30 -4.36 -8.32
N ILE A 113 -1.80 -3.66 -7.30
CA ILE A 113 -3.20 -3.24 -7.24
C ILE A 113 -3.47 -1.94 -8.00
N GLY A 114 -2.42 -1.22 -8.40
CA GLY A 114 -2.54 0.08 -9.05
C GLY A 114 -2.82 1.24 -8.09
N ASN A 115 -2.43 1.12 -6.81
CA ASN A 115 -2.53 2.23 -5.85
C ASN A 115 -1.39 3.23 -6.08
N THR A 116 -1.55 4.10 -7.06
CA THR A 116 -0.53 5.09 -7.44
C THR A 116 -0.67 6.43 -6.74
N ASP A 117 -1.79 6.67 -6.04
CA ASP A 117 -2.01 7.87 -5.22
C ASP A 117 -1.45 7.71 -3.80
N ASP A 118 -0.51 6.79 -3.65
CA ASP A 118 0.19 6.55 -2.40
C ASP A 118 1.23 7.65 -2.15
N HIS A 119 1.00 8.46 -1.14
CA HIS A 119 1.81 9.64 -0.79
C HIS A 119 2.21 9.61 0.68
N PHE A 120 3.11 10.50 1.11
CA PHE A 120 3.66 10.49 2.48
C PHE A 120 2.63 10.61 3.62
N ARG A 121 1.40 11.06 3.36
CA ARG A 121 0.33 11.02 4.37
C ARG A 121 -0.28 9.63 4.56
N ASN A 122 -0.12 8.72 3.59
CA ASN A 122 -0.63 7.35 3.64
C ASN A 122 0.33 6.40 4.38
N HIS A 123 1.53 6.87 4.69
CA HIS A 123 2.49 6.17 5.55
C HIS A 123 2.57 6.89 6.90
N ALA A 124 2.07 6.26 7.94
CA ALA A 124 2.16 6.79 9.29
C ALA A 124 2.97 5.85 10.20
N PHE A 125 3.44 6.42 11.29
CA PHE A 125 4.19 5.71 12.32
C PHE A 125 3.52 5.88 13.67
N LEU A 126 3.60 4.84 14.49
CA LEU A 126 3.15 4.80 15.87
C LEU A 126 4.36 4.81 16.78
N LEU A 127 4.44 5.77 17.69
CA LEU A 127 5.51 5.81 18.68
C LEU A 127 5.20 4.84 19.82
N LYS A 128 6.04 3.83 19.96
CA LYS A 128 6.04 2.88 21.07
C LYS A 128 7.27 3.12 21.96
N LYS A 129 7.47 2.29 22.99
CA LYS A 129 8.57 2.45 23.94
C LYS A 129 9.96 2.25 23.31
N ASP A 130 10.05 1.47 22.28
CA ASP A 130 11.25 1.00 21.59
C ASP A 130 11.52 1.74 20.27
N GLY A 131 10.70 2.71 19.91
CA GLY A 131 10.88 3.53 18.70
C GLY A 131 9.61 3.72 17.88
N TRP A 132 9.79 4.21 16.67
CA TRP A 132 8.73 4.38 15.69
C TRP A 132 8.48 3.07 14.94
N HIS A 133 7.21 2.70 14.80
CA HIS A 133 6.76 1.53 14.03
C HIS A 133 5.84 1.96 12.92
N LEU A 134 5.93 1.36 11.76
CA LEU A 134 4.92 1.53 10.72
C LEU A 134 3.52 1.25 11.29
N SER A 135 2.59 2.14 11.02
CA SER A 135 1.19 1.89 11.34
C SER A 135 0.63 0.80 10.42
N PRO A 136 -0.50 0.16 10.76
CA PRO A 136 -1.25 -0.58 9.76
C PRO A 136 -1.47 0.27 8.49
N ALA A 137 -1.39 -0.35 7.30
CA ALA A 137 -1.63 0.32 6.03
C ALA A 137 -3.09 0.78 5.92
N TYR A 138 -3.31 1.94 5.32
CA TYR A 138 -4.63 2.55 5.18
C TYR A 138 -4.71 3.38 3.90
N ASP A 139 -5.92 3.74 3.49
CA ASP A 139 -6.20 4.59 2.32
C ASP A 139 -5.61 4.04 1.02
N MET A 140 -5.84 2.75 0.78
CA MET A 140 -5.38 2.05 -0.40
C MET A 140 -6.52 1.97 -1.42
N ASN A 141 -6.32 2.60 -2.59
CA ASN A 141 -7.33 2.63 -3.65
C ASN A 141 -6.67 2.37 -5.01
N PRO A 142 -7.21 1.45 -5.82
CA PRO A 142 -6.71 1.29 -7.19
C PRO A 142 -7.01 2.55 -8.03
N THR A 143 -6.11 2.85 -8.94
CA THR A 143 -6.24 3.89 -9.97
C THR A 143 -5.87 3.29 -11.33
N ASN A 144 -6.19 4.00 -12.42
CA ASN A 144 -5.76 3.62 -13.77
C ASN A 144 -4.47 4.31 -14.23
N LYS A 145 -3.68 4.84 -13.27
CA LYS A 145 -2.40 5.48 -13.55
C LYS A 145 -1.26 4.46 -13.48
N TYR A 146 -0.16 4.76 -14.17
CA TYR A 146 1.05 3.93 -14.22
C TYR A 146 2.27 4.58 -13.55
N TYR A 147 2.08 5.74 -12.93
CA TYR A 147 3.12 6.47 -12.23
C TYR A 147 2.66 6.82 -10.82
N HIS A 148 3.49 6.48 -9.84
CA HIS A 148 3.21 6.74 -8.42
C HIS A 148 3.45 8.21 -8.06
N SER A 149 2.83 8.65 -6.97
CA SER A 149 3.11 9.96 -6.37
C SER A 149 4.51 10.04 -5.75
N LEU A 150 5.10 8.89 -5.40
CA LEU A 150 6.41 8.75 -4.79
C LEU A 150 7.38 8.03 -5.74
N LEU A 151 8.66 8.43 -5.73
CA LEU A 151 9.71 7.68 -6.43
C LEU A 151 9.87 6.28 -5.82
N ILE A 152 10.03 5.27 -6.68
CA ILE A 152 10.19 3.86 -6.27
C ILE A 152 11.64 3.58 -5.87
N ASP A 153 12.59 3.97 -6.72
CA ASP A 153 14.03 3.68 -6.62
C ASP A 153 14.89 4.93 -6.37
N GLY A 154 14.26 6.08 -6.13
CA GLY A 154 14.90 7.39 -6.02
C GLY A 154 15.06 8.14 -7.35
N TYR A 155 14.73 7.51 -8.49
CA TYR A 155 14.87 8.12 -9.82
C TYR A 155 13.58 8.07 -10.63
N THR A 156 12.81 6.99 -10.53
CA THR A 156 11.56 6.84 -11.27
C THR A 156 10.39 6.49 -10.35
N ASN A 157 9.21 6.91 -10.75
CA ASN A 157 7.93 6.60 -10.12
C ASN A 157 7.09 5.64 -10.97
N GLU A 158 7.69 4.99 -11.98
CA GLU A 158 7.02 4.01 -12.81
C GLU A 158 6.54 2.83 -11.97
N SER A 159 5.28 2.44 -12.16
CA SER A 159 4.64 1.34 -11.44
C SER A 159 5.11 -0.01 -12.00
N SER A 160 6.29 -0.44 -11.61
CA SER A 160 6.97 -1.64 -12.13
C SER A 160 7.60 -2.47 -11.01
N LEU A 161 7.28 -3.76 -10.98
CA LEU A 161 7.93 -4.73 -10.07
C LEU A 161 9.39 -4.96 -10.41
N ASP A 162 9.79 -4.79 -11.68
CA ASP A 162 11.19 -4.91 -12.09
C ASP A 162 12.00 -3.74 -11.53
N VAL A 163 11.47 -2.49 -11.58
CA VAL A 163 12.10 -1.32 -10.95
C VAL A 163 12.26 -1.52 -9.44
N LEU A 164 11.20 -1.97 -8.76
CA LEU A 164 11.25 -2.24 -7.32
C LEU A 164 12.26 -3.34 -6.99
N TYR A 165 12.32 -4.41 -7.81
CA TYR A 165 13.25 -5.51 -7.59
C TYR A 165 14.70 -5.06 -7.74
N GLU A 166 15.02 -4.27 -8.77
CA GLU A 166 16.38 -3.75 -8.99
C GLU A 166 16.83 -2.81 -7.87
N ALA A 167 15.87 -2.14 -7.22
CA ALA A 167 16.13 -1.21 -6.11
C ALA A 167 16.25 -1.89 -4.71
N HIS A 168 16.19 -3.22 -4.60
CA HIS A 168 16.07 -3.92 -3.30
C HIS A 168 17.18 -3.56 -2.30
N GLU A 169 18.42 -3.38 -2.75
CA GLU A 169 19.53 -2.96 -1.89
C GLU A 169 19.29 -1.57 -1.27
N SER A 170 18.64 -0.65 -2.01
CA SER A 170 18.27 0.67 -1.49
C SER A 170 17.18 0.58 -0.42
N TYR A 171 16.39 -0.50 -0.39
CA TYR A 171 15.45 -0.83 0.68
C TYR A 171 16.12 -1.65 1.82
N MET A 172 17.43 -1.80 1.80
CA MET A 172 18.22 -2.56 2.79
C MET A 172 17.83 -4.05 2.84
N LEU A 173 17.36 -4.62 1.73
CA LEU A 173 16.98 -6.04 1.62
C LEU A 173 17.98 -6.81 0.76
N ASP A 174 18.23 -8.08 1.11
CA ASP A 174 18.91 -9.00 0.23
C ASP A 174 18.01 -9.47 -0.93
N GLU A 175 18.63 -9.93 -2.00
CA GLU A 175 17.95 -10.38 -3.21
C GLU A 175 16.92 -11.48 -2.94
N THR A 176 17.24 -12.42 -2.05
CA THR A 176 16.37 -13.56 -1.74
C THR A 176 15.10 -13.10 -1.05
N THR A 177 15.23 -12.23 -0.07
CA THR A 177 14.11 -11.63 0.67
C THR A 177 13.22 -10.79 -0.26
N ALA A 178 13.81 -9.89 -1.02
CA ALA A 178 13.09 -9.04 -1.98
C ALA A 178 12.31 -9.87 -3.02
N ARG A 179 12.97 -10.84 -3.63
CA ARG A 179 12.37 -11.80 -4.57
C ARG A 179 11.24 -12.60 -3.92
N GLY A 180 11.44 -13.06 -2.69
CA GLY A 180 10.43 -13.78 -1.91
C GLY A 180 9.18 -12.94 -1.70
N ILE A 181 9.33 -11.69 -1.28
CA ILE A 181 8.21 -10.76 -1.05
C ILE A 181 7.41 -10.52 -2.34
N ILE A 182 8.08 -10.21 -3.46
CA ILE A 182 7.39 -9.97 -4.74
C ILE A 182 6.63 -11.23 -5.19
N LYS A 183 7.25 -12.42 -5.07
CA LYS A 183 6.59 -13.69 -5.40
C LYS A 183 5.36 -13.94 -4.54
N ASP A 184 5.42 -13.67 -3.26
CA ASP A 184 4.29 -13.86 -2.34
C ASP A 184 3.15 -12.91 -2.66
N VAL A 185 3.44 -11.63 -2.90
CA VAL A 185 2.44 -10.63 -3.28
C VAL A 185 1.78 -11.01 -4.61
N THR A 186 2.57 -11.25 -5.66
CA THR A 186 2.02 -11.61 -6.99
C THR A 186 1.24 -12.91 -6.97
N ARG A 187 1.67 -13.92 -6.20
CA ARG A 187 0.95 -15.19 -6.03
C ARG A 187 -0.44 -14.96 -5.42
N ASN A 188 -0.55 -14.15 -4.37
CA ASN A 188 -1.81 -13.88 -3.71
C ASN A 188 -2.70 -12.97 -4.57
N MET A 189 -2.12 -11.99 -5.24
CA MET A 189 -2.84 -11.11 -6.17
C MET A 189 -3.53 -11.84 -7.32
N ARG A 190 -3.10 -13.04 -7.71
CA ARG A 190 -3.79 -13.85 -8.74
C ARG A 190 -5.25 -14.18 -8.40
N TYR A 191 -5.63 -14.07 -7.13
CA TYR A 191 -7.00 -14.33 -6.67
C TYR A 191 -7.82 -13.05 -6.51
N TRP A 192 -7.34 -11.91 -7.02
CA TRP A 192 -7.94 -10.60 -6.81
C TRP A 192 -9.42 -10.53 -7.24
N GLU A 193 -9.79 -11.11 -8.39
CA GLU A 193 -11.19 -11.12 -8.86
C GLU A 193 -12.12 -11.82 -7.88
N SER A 194 -11.72 -13.00 -7.41
CA SER A 194 -12.53 -13.76 -6.45
C SER A 194 -12.66 -13.04 -5.11
N MET A 195 -11.62 -12.33 -4.67
CA MET A 195 -11.65 -11.49 -3.47
C MET A 195 -12.56 -10.27 -3.69
N ALA A 196 -12.46 -9.59 -4.82
CA ALA A 196 -13.29 -8.45 -5.16
C ALA A 196 -14.79 -8.81 -5.17
N LEU A 197 -15.14 -9.94 -5.76
CA LEU A 197 -16.52 -10.46 -5.72
C LEU A 197 -16.97 -10.78 -4.29
N ARG A 198 -16.13 -11.37 -3.45
CA ARG A 198 -16.43 -11.61 -2.02
C ARG A 198 -16.63 -10.30 -1.25
N CYS A 199 -15.91 -9.24 -1.62
CA CYS A 199 -16.09 -7.90 -1.05
C CYS A 199 -17.35 -7.19 -1.56
N GLY A 200 -18.12 -7.82 -2.45
CA GLY A 200 -19.39 -7.32 -2.95
C GLY A 200 -19.27 -6.40 -4.17
N LEU A 201 -18.13 -6.41 -4.85
CA LEU A 201 -18.01 -5.83 -6.19
C LEU A 201 -18.68 -6.76 -7.20
N SER A 202 -19.30 -6.20 -8.24
CA SER A 202 -19.90 -6.96 -9.33
C SER A 202 -18.87 -7.25 -10.43
N ARG A 203 -19.17 -8.20 -11.32
CA ARG A 203 -18.33 -8.47 -12.49
C ARG A 203 -18.17 -7.25 -13.41
N SER A 204 -19.15 -6.35 -13.46
CA SER A 204 -19.03 -5.10 -14.19
C SER A 204 -18.06 -4.12 -13.52
N ASP A 205 -18.02 -4.10 -12.18
CA ASP A 205 -17.09 -3.25 -11.44
C ASP A 205 -15.64 -3.66 -11.70
N LEU A 206 -15.35 -4.96 -11.82
CA LEU A 206 -13.98 -5.45 -12.04
C LEU A 206 -13.32 -4.82 -13.26
N LYS A 207 -14.09 -4.56 -14.32
CA LYS A 207 -13.58 -3.95 -15.57
C LYS A 207 -12.95 -2.57 -15.36
N ASN A 208 -13.29 -1.88 -14.27
CA ASN A 208 -12.77 -0.54 -14.00
C ASN A 208 -11.24 -0.53 -13.79
N PHE A 209 -10.68 -1.63 -13.26
CA PHE A 209 -9.25 -1.71 -12.93
C PHE A 209 -8.60 -3.03 -13.37
N GLN A 210 -9.30 -3.87 -14.13
CA GLN A 210 -8.82 -5.20 -14.52
C GLN A 210 -7.47 -5.11 -15.24
N GLU A 211 -7.40 -4.36 -16.34
CA GLU A 211 -6.18 -4.18 -17.13
C GLU A 211 -5.03 -3.68 -16.25
N ARG A 212 -5.29 -2.65 -15.44
CA ARG A 212 -4.28 -2.06 -14.57
C ARG A 212 -3.74 -3.02 -13.52
N ILE A 213 -4.60 -3.87 -12.92
CA ILE A 213 -4.18 -4.87 -11.93
C ILE A 213 -3.41 -6.00 -12.62
N GLU A 214 -3.85 -6.45 -13.80
CA GLU A 214 -3.18 -7.49 -14.57
C GLU A 214 -1.76 -7.02 -14.98
N ASP A 215 -1.63 -5.80 -15.52
CA ASP A 215 -0.34 -5.19 -15.86
C ASP A 215 0.57 -5.03 -14.63
N GLY A 216 -0.01 -4.63 -13.48
CA GLY A 216 0.73 -4.44 -12.24
C GLY A 216 1.33 -5.73 -11.67
N MET A 217 0.81 -6.88 -12.05
CA MET A 217 1.35 -8.18 -11.64
C MET A 217 2.45 -8.71 -12.59
N GLU A 218 2.70 -8.05 -13.71
CA GLU A 218 3.77 -8.44 -14.63
C GLU A 218 5.13 -8.23 -13.97
N TRP A 219 5.93 -9.29 -13.97
CA TRP A 219 7.29 -9.27 -13.42
C TRP A 219 8.23 -10.12 -14.28
N LYS A 220 9.07 -9.46 -15.06
CA LYS A 220 9.97 -10.09 -16.03
C LYS A 220 11.16 -10.79 -15.38
N CYS A 221 11.77 -10.17 -14.38
CA CYS A 221 12.87 -10.76 -13.61
C CYS A 221 12.47 -12.03 -12.86
N GLY A 222 11.18 -12.22 -12.55
CA GLY A 222 10.65 -13.43 -11.93
C GLY A 222 10.62 -14.65 -12.84
N SER A 223 10.62 -14.46 -14.15
CA SER A 223 10.49 -15.53 -15.16
C SER A 223 11.82 -16.15 -15.61
N THR A 224 12.98 -15.60 -15.19
CA THR A 224 14.30 -16.00 -15.73
C THR A 224 14.94 -17.21 -15.02
N LEU A 225 14.26 -17.91 -14.12
CA LEU A 225 14.77 -19.05 -13.35
C LEU A 225 14.26 -20.44 -13.82
N HIS A 226 14.00 -20.61 -15.14
CA HIS A 226 13.80 -21.94 -15.73
C HIS A 226 14.65 -22.06 -17.01
N ARG A 227 15.97 -22.11 -16.86
CA ARG A 227 16.86 -22.74 -17.83
C ARG A 227 18.00 -23.48 -17.13
#